data_2574b62c4097d357b06a9e72ccedf89b
#
_entry.id   2574b62c4097d357b06a9e72ccedf89b
#
_cell.length_a   1.000
_cell.length_b   1.000
_cell.length_c   1.000
_cell.angle_alpha   90.00
_cell.angle_beta   90.00
_cell.angle_gamma   90.00
#
_symmetry.space_group_name_H-M   'P 1'
#
loop_
_entity.id
_entity.type
_entity.pdbx_description
1 polymer ?
#
loop_
_entity_poly.entity_id
_entity_poly.type
_entity_poly.pdbx_seq_one_letter_code
_entity_poly.pdbx_strand_id
1 'polypeptide(L)'
;MEAFFKNSKLNIMTTDTDRYQEHAILVGIITPQQPERKAIEYLDELAFLADTAGAVISKKFFQRLDYANTRTFVGAGKLQEIQLYVNENDISLAIFDDELSPAQLRNLESELHIKILDRTNLILDIFAQRAQTSHAKTQVELAQCRYMLPRLTRLWTHLDRQRGGIGMRGPGETQ
;
A
#
# COMPACT_ATOMS: atom_id res chain seq x y z
N MET A 1 8.77 60.92 -2.09
CA MET A 1 9.57 59.89 -1.39
C MET A 1 8.68 59.14 -0.40
N GLU A 2 7.51 58.68 -0.87
CA GLU A 2 6.47 57.95 -0.08
C GLU A 2 5.73 56.98 -0.99
N ALA A 3 6.39 55.92 -1.43
CA ALA A 3 5.73 54.89 -2.22
C ALA A 3 6.50 53.53 -2.19
N PHE A 4 7.19 53.24 -1.07
CA PHE A 4 7.94 51.95 -1.03
C PHE A 4 7.67 51.09 0.21
N PHE A 5 6.66 51.40 1.03
CA PHE A 5 6.31 50.62 2.22
C PHE A 5 4.82 50.19 2.24
N LYS A 6 4.35 49.54 1.17
CA LYS A 6 3.08 48.81 1.22
C LYS A 6 3.20 47.55 0.36
N ASN A 7 3.57 46.44 0.95
CA ASN A 7 3.12 45.08 0.66
C ASN A 7 4.12 44.04 1.17
N SER A 8 4.40 44.04 2.45
CA SER A 8 4.81 42.82 3.13
C SER A 8 3.62 42.29 3.95
N LYS A 9 2.54 41.90 3.29
CA LYS A 9 1.62 40.94 3.88
C LYS A 9 2.38 39.65 4.00
N LEU A 10 2.84 39.39 5.21
CA LEU A 10 3.25 38.08 5.68
C LEU A 10 2.12 37.10 5.35
N ASN A 11 2.27 36.37 4.25
CA ASN A 11 1.46 35.20 3.99
C ASN A 11 1.82 34.20 5.11
N ILE A 12 1.05 34.26 6.18
CA ILE A 12 0.94 33.16 7.11
C ILE A 12 0.38 32.04 6.24
N MET A 13 1.28 31.14 5.82
CA MET A 13 0.90 29.84 5.28
C MET A 13 0.10 29.15 6.40
N THR A 14 -1.21 29.33 6.36
CA THR A 14 -2.12 28.36 6.94
C THR A 14 -1.78 27.07 6.22
N THR A 15 -1.09 26.17 6.90
CA THR A 15 -0.99 24.79 6.51
C THR A 15 -2.40 24.19 6.64
N ASP A 16 -3.22 24.48 5.63
CA ASP A 16 -4.37 23.66 5.30
C ASP A 16 -3.79 22.32 4.87
N THR A 17 -3.52 21.46 5.84
CA THR A 17 -3.45 20.05 5.61
C THR A 17 -4.88 19.59 5.28
N ASP A 18 -5.37 19.92 4.09
CA ASP A 18 -6.33 19.08 3.41
C ASP A 18 -5.67 17.69 3.42
N ARG A 19 -6.08 16.86 4.38
CA ARG A 19 -5.77 15.45 4.37
C ARG A 19 -6.40 14.94 3.09
N TYR A 20 -5.59 14.78 2.06
CA TYR A 20 -5.99 14.08 0.86
C TYR A 20 -6.50 12.72 1.33
N GLN A 21 -7.82 12.57 1.33
CA GLN A 21 -8.44 11.31 1.72
C GLN A 21 -8.14 10.31 0.60
N GLU A 22 -7.31 9.32 0.89
CA GLU A 22 -7.01 8.26 -0.08
C GLU A 22 -8.27 7.44 -0.33
N HIS A 23 -8.80 7.51 -1.56
CA HIS A 23 -9.90 6.65 -1.98
C HIS A 23 -9.39 5.23 -2.20
N ALA A 24 -10.00 4.29 -1.49
CA ALA A 24 -9.55 2.91 -1.45
C ALA A 24 -10.62 1.92 -1.89
N ILE A 25 -10.17 0.80 -2.45
CA ILE A 25 -10.98 -0.40 -2.63
C ILE A 25 -10.50 -1.51 -1.71
N LEU A 26 -11.42 -2.39 -1.31
CA LEU A 26 -11.11 -3.60 -0.57
C LEU A 26 -11.27 -4.82 -1.48
N VAL A 27 -10.35 -5.78 -1.36
CA VAL A 27 -10.34 -6.99 -2.15
C VAL A 27 -10.21 -8.21 -1.25
N GLY A 28 -11.16 -9.13 -1.34
CA GLY A 28 -11.16 -10.38 -0.60
C GLY A 28 -11.52 -11.58 -1.46
N ILE A 29 -11.17 -12.77 -1.00
CA ILE A 29 -11.55 -14.03 -1.61
C ILE A 29 -12.48 -14.83 -0.69
N ILE A 30 -13.38 -15.58 -1.29
CA ILE A 30 -14.25 -16.53 -0.61
C ILE A 30 -13.75 -17.91 -0.97
N THR A 31 -13.27 -18.66 0.01
CA THR A 31 -12.78 -20.04 -0.19
C THR A 31 -13.80 -21.07 0.31
N PRO A 32 -13.75 -22.32 -0.15
CA PRO A 32 -14.64 -23.38 0.34
C PRO A 32 -14.53 -23.64 1.86
N GLN A 33 -13.36 -23.34 2.45
CA GLN A 33 -13.12 -23.50 3.89
C GLN A 33 -13.72 -22.35 4.72
N GLN A 34 -14.10 -21.24 4.08
CA GLN A 34 -14.60 -20.04 4.75
C GLN A 34 -16.01 -19.74 4.26
N PRO A 35 -17.03 -19.76 5.15
CA PRO A 35 -18.38 -19.35 4.77
C PRO A 35 -18.41 -17.92 4.23
N GLU A 36 -19.17 -17.69 3.16
CA GLU A 36 -19.30 -16.35 2.53
C GLU A 36 -19.61 -15.25 3.53
N ARG A 37 -20.48 -15.55 4.52
CA ARG A 37 -20.81 -14.59 5.58
C ARG A 37 -19.57 -14.13 6.35
N LYS A 38 -18.64 -15.03 6.68
CA LYS A 38 -17.40 -14.68 7.36
C LYS A 38 -16.47 -13.83 6.48
N ALA A 39 -16.39 -14.13 5.18
CA ALA A 39 -15.60 -13.32 4.25
C ALA A 39 -16.13 -11.88 4.18
N ILE A 40 -17.45 -11.70 4.21
CA ILE A 40 -18.08 -10.37 4.27
C ILE A 40 -17.76 -9.68 5.60
N GLU A 41 -17.91 -10.38 6.74
CA GLU A 41 -17.59 -9.86 8.07
C GLU A 41 -16.12 -9.39 8.15
N TYR A 42 -15.17 -10.15 7.59
CA TYR A 42 -13.75 -9.78 7.56
C TYR A 42 -13.47 -8.54 6.71
N LEU A 43 -14.13 -8.40 5.55
CA LEU A 43 -14.01 -7.18 4.74
C LEU A 43 -14.71 -5.98 5.39
N ASP A 44 -15.74 -6.19 6.19
CA ASP A 44 -16.37 -5.12 6.99
C ASP A 44 -15.43 -4.66 8.11
N GLU A 45 -14.76 -5.59 8.77
CA GLU A 45 -13.71 -5.29 9.75
C GLU A 45 -12.53 -4.54 9.10
N LEU A 46 -12.08 -5.01 7.92
CA LEU A 46 -11.01 -4.36 7.17
C LEU A 46 -11.40 -2.94 6.75
N ALA A 47 -12.68 -2.71 6.37
CA ALA A 47 -13.19 -1.39 6.08
C ALA A 47 -13.11 -0.46 7.30
N PHE A 48 -13.47 -0.95 8.48
CA PHE A 48 -13.35 -0.19 9.72
C PHE A 48 -11.88 0.14 10.07
N LEU A 49 -10.96 -0.80 9.85
CA LEU A 49 -9.53 -0.56 10.04
C LEU A 49 -9.01 0.50 9.05
N ALA A 50 -9.41 0.43 7.79
CA ALA A 50 -9.01 1.39 6.77
C ALA A 50 -9.55 2.81 7.05
N ASP A 51 -10.81 2.93 7.48
CA ASP A 51 -11.39 4.20 7.94
C ASP A 51 -10.62 4.77 9.15
N THR A 52 -10.25 3.90 10.08
CA THR A 52 -9.40 4.27 11.23
C THR A 52 -8.03 4.82 10.80
N ALA A 53 -7.49 4.34 9.68
CA ALA A 53 -6.24 4.83 9.10
C ALA A 53 -6.43 6.11 8.27
N GLY A 54 -7.68 6.53 8.01
CA GLY A 54 -8.03 7.73 7.26
C GLY A 54 -8.33 7.51 5.78
N ALA A 55 -8.50 6.26 5.32
CA ALA A 55 -8.89 5.95 3.96
C ALA A 55 -10.41 5.94 3.80
N VAL A 56 -10.90 6.37 2.64
CA VAL A 56 -12.33 6.32 2.26
C VAL A 56 -12.58 5.12 1.37
N ILE A 57 -13.41 4.18 1.81
CA ILE A 57 -13.71 2.97 1.05
C ILE A 57 -14.77 3.24 0.01
N SER A 58 -14.39 3.16 -1.27
CA SER A 58 -15.28 3.35 -2.41
C SER A 58 -16.03 2.07 -2.79
N LYS A 59 -15.36 0.91 -2.77
CA LYS A 59 -15.96 -0.38 -3.17
C LYS A 59 -15.27 -1.57 -2.54
N LYS A 60 -16.04 -2.66 -2.33
CA LYS A 60 -15.55 -3.96 -1.90
C LYS A 60 -15.67 -4.96 -3.05
N PHE A 61 -14.61 -5.68 -3.35
CA PHE A 61 -14.56 -6.72 -4.36
C PHE A 61 -14.41 -8.09 -3.72
N PHE A 62 -15.16 -9.05 -4.22
CA PHE A 62 -15.08 -10.45 -3.79
C PHE A 62 -14.88 -11.34 -5.00
N GLN A 63 -14.14 -12.41 -4.80
CA GLN A 63 -14.07 -13.50 -5.76
C GLN A 63 -14.12 -14.85 -5.05
N ARG A 64 -14.92 -15.78 -5.57
CA ARG A 64 -14.90 -17.17 -5.12
C ARG A 64 -13.78 -17.90 -5.83
N LEU A 65 -12.84 -18.44 -5.05
CA LEU A 65 -11.70 -19.22 -5.52
C LEU A 65 -11.43 -20.36 -4.53
N ASP A 66 -10.94 -21.49 -5.01
CA ASP A 66 -10.49 -22.56 -4.14
C ASP A 66 -9.23 -22.15 -3.38
N TYR A 67 -8.35 -21.38 -4.03
CA TYR A 67 -7.11 -20.83 -3.48
C TYR A 67 -6.83 -19.46 -4.08
N ALA A 68 -6.14 -18.60 -3.32
CA ALA A 68 -5.65 -17.34 -3.83
C ALA A 68 -4.72 -17.58 -5.05
N ASN A 69 -4.88 -16.78 -6.09
CA ASN A 69 -3.99 -16.85 -7.25
C ASN A 69 -2.56 -16.50 -6.83
N THR A 70 -1.60 -17.35 -7.17
CA THR A 70 -0.18 -17.19 -6.78
C THR A 70 0.49 -15.95 -7.37
N ARG A 71 -0.02 -15.43 -8.50
CA ARG A 71 0.53 -14.26 -9.19
C ARG A 71 -0.12 -12.95 -8.74
N THR A 72 -1.44 -12.90 -8.60
CA THR A 72 -2.21 -11.66 -8.46
C THR A 72 -3.29 -11.72 -7.39
N PHE A 73 -3.25 -12.74 -6.50
CA PHE A 73 -4.22 -12.99 -5.45
C PHE A 73 -5.63 -13.31 -5.98
N VAL A 74 -6.14 -12.55 -6.93
CA VAL A 74 -7.42 -12.76 -7.65
C VAL A 74 -7.18 -13.29 -9.07
N GLY A 75 -8.20 -13.85 -9.70
CA GLY A 75 -8.13 -14.30 -11.09
C GLY A 75 -8.07 -13.13 -12.07
N ALA A 76 -7.60 -13.41 -13.31
CA ALA A 76 -7.38 -12.39 -14.33
C ALA A 76 -8.63 -11.56 -14.65
N GLY A 77 -9.82 -12.19 -14.76
CA GLY A 77 -11.07 -11.48 -15.04
C GLY A 77 -11.47 -10.51 -13.91
N LYS A 78 -11.27 -10.91 -12.64
CA LYS A 78 -11.52 -10.02 -11.49
C LYS A 78 -10.50 -8.89 -11.44
N LEU A 79 -9.25 -9.16 -11.77
CA LEU A 79 -8.21 -8.13 -11.83
C LEU A 79 -8.54 -7.07 -12.88
N GLN A 80 -9.03 -7.46 -14.07
CA GLN A 80 -9.49 -6.53 -15.10
C GLN A 80 -10.69 -5.68 -14.63
N GLU A 81 -11.67 -6.29 -13.94
CA GLU A 81 -12.80 -5.57 -13.33
C GLU A 81 -12.31 -4.51 -12.33
N ILE A 82 -11.36 -4.88 -11.47
CA ILE A 82 -10.74 -3.96 -10.51
C ILE A 82 -10.00 -2.83 -11.24
N GLN A 83 -9.20 -3.14 -12.26
CA GLN A 83 -8.42 -2.17 -13.03
C GLN A 83 -9.34 -1.15 -13.72
N LEU A 84 -10.44 -1.59 -14.33
CA LEU A 84 -11.42 -0.69 -14.92
C LEU A 84 -12.02 0.25 -13.87
N TYR A 85 -12.43 -0.29 -12.74
CA TYR A 85 -13.00 0.50 -11.66
C TYR A 85 -12.01 1.53 -11.08
N VAL A 86 -10.75 1.14 -10.90
CA VAL A 86 -9.67 2.01 -10.43
C VAL A 86 -9.49 3.21 -11.36
N ASN A 87 -9.45 2.94 -12.68
CA ASN A 87 -9.26 3.99 -13.69
C ASN A 87 -10.46 4.94 -13.83
N GLU A 88 -11.67 4.46 -13.55
CA GLU A 88 -12.90 5.24 -13.68
C GLU A 88 -13.24 6.08 -12.45
N ASN A 89 -12.72 5.73 -11.27
CA ASN A 89 -13.17 6.29 -9.99
C ASN A 89 -12.05 6.99 -9.17
N ASP A 90 -10.93 7.31 -9.77
CA ASP A 90 -9.80 8.00 -9.12
C ASP A 90 -9.34 7.30 -7.82
N ILE A 91 -9.25 5.98 -7.88
CA ILE A 91 -8.80 5.17 -6.75
C ILE A 91 -7.28 5.20 -6.65
N SER A 92 -6.75 5.52 -5.48
CA SER A 92 -5.31 5.60 -5.22
C SER A 92 -4.75 4.41 -4.42
N LEU A 93 -5.64 3.62 -3.80
CA LEU A 93 -5.26 2.56 -2.87
C LEU A 93 -6.12 1.31 -3.04
N ALA A 94 -5.50 0.12 -3.03
CA ALA A 94 -6.21 -1.15 -2.87
C ALA A 94 -5.69 -1.90 -1.65
N ILE A 95 -6.61 -2.40 -0.82
CA ILE A 95 -6.29 -3.13 0.41
C ILE A 95 -6.83 -4.55 0.29
N PHE A 96 -5.96 -5.53 0.45
CA PHE A 96 -6.27 -6.95 0.38
C PHE A 96 -6.46 -7.54 1.78
N ASP A 97 -7.46 -8.38 1.95
CA ASP A 97 -7.84 -8.95 3.26
C ASP A 97 -6.84 -9.98 3.81
N ASP A 98 -6.06 -10.59 2.95
CA ASP A 98 -5.02 -11.55 3.30
C ASP A 98 -3.62 -10.96 3.12
N GLU A 99 -2.62 -11.62 3.72
CA GLU A 99 -1.22 -11.28 3.52
C GLU A 99 -0.77 -11.62 2.09
N LEU A 100 -0.24 -10.63 1.39
CA LEU A 100 0.29 -10.79 0.04
C LEU A 100 1.74 -11.26 0.06
N SER A 101 2.06 -12.22 -0.80
CA SER A 101 3.45 -12.56 -1.07
C SER A 101 4.17 -11.38 -1.76
N PRO A 102 5.52 -11.29 -1.64
CA PRO A 102 6.27 -10.23 -2.32
C PRO A 102 6.12 -10.22 -3.83
N ALA A 103 5.80 -11.37 -4.43
CA ALA A 103 5.55 -11.49 -5.88
C ALA A 103 4.16 -10.95 -6.24
N GLN A 104 3.11 -11.30 -5.46
CA GLN A 104 1.76 -10.79 -5.65
C GLN A 104 1.71 -9.28 -5.51
N LEU A 105 2.32 -8.73 -4.46
CA LEU A 105 2.38 -7.29 -4.21
C LEU A 105 2.91 -6.54 -5.45
N ARG A 106 4.10 -6.92 -5.95
CA ARG A 106 4.72 -6.30 -7.13
C ARG A 106 3.88 -6.45 -8.40
N ASN A 107 3.30 -7.62 -8.62
CA ASN A 107 2.48 -7.85 -9.80
C ASN A 107 1.21 -6.99 -9.76
N LEU A 108 0.57 -6.86 -8.58
CA LEU A 108 -0.60 -6.01 -8.40
C LEU A 108 -0.27 -4.53 -8.57
N GLU A 109 0.84 -4.04 -8.01
CA GLU A 109 1.32 -2.66 -8.22
C GLU A 109 1.59 -2.38 -9.70
N SER A 110 2.20 -3.34 -10.40
CA SER A 110 2.50 -3.22 -11.85
C SER A 110 1.24 -3.25 -12.73
N GLU A 111 0.21 -4.00 -12.35
CA GLU A 111 -1.03 -4.13 -13.13
C GLU A 111 -2.03 -3.01 -12.83
N LEU A 112 -2.15 -2.59 -11.58
CA LEU A 112 -3.14 -1.60 -11.14
C LEU A 112 -2.60 -0.17 -11.12
N HIS A 113 -1.28 0.02 -11.07
CA HIS A 113 -0.60 1.33 -11.00
C HIS A 113 -1.05 2.22 -9.83
N ILE A 114 -1.50 1.60 -8.73
CA ILE A 114 -1.90 2.26 -7.48
C ILE A 114 -1.16 1.63 -6.31
N LYS A 115 -1.21 2.27 -5.15
CA LYS A 115 -0.66 1.74 -3.91
C LYS A 115 -1.41 0.47 -3.49
N ILE A 116 -0.67 -0.57 -3.15
CA ILE A 116 -1.23 -1.85 -2.68
C ILE A 116 -0.83 -2.05 -1.23
N LEU A 117 -1.80 -2.33 -0.38
CA LEU A 117 -1.60 -2.76 0.99
C LEU A 117 -2.23 -4.13 1.20
N ASP A 118 -1.68 -4.88 2.10
CA ASP A 118 -2.36 -6.04 2.68
C ASP A 118 -2.80 -5.74 4.13
N ARG A 119 -3.58 -6.64 4.72
CA ARG A 119 -4.09 -6.49 6.09
C ARG A 119 -2.98 -6.24 7.10
N THR A 120 -1.86 -6.94 6.99
CA THR A 120 -0.72 -6.81 7.89
C THR A 120 -0.09 -5.42 7.81
N ASN A 121 0.14 -4.91 6.60
CA ASN A 121 0.72 -3.59 6.39
C ASN A 121 -0.22 -2.48 6.91
N LEU A 122 -1.52 -2.59 6.63
CA LEU A 122 -2.52 -1.64 7.15
C LEU A 122 -2.49 -1.57 8.69
N ILE A 123 -2.44 -2.73 9.37
CA ILE A 123 -2.36 -2.80 10.84
C ILE A 123 -1.06 -2.15 11.34
N LEU A 124 0.07 -2.42 10.68
CA LEU A 124 1.35 -1.80 11.04
C LEU A 124 1.33 -0.27 10.86
N ASP A 125 0.69 0.22 9.82
CA ASP A 125 0.52 1.66 9.59
C ASP A 125 -0.35 2.31 10.67
N ILE A 126 -1.44 1.66 11.09
CA ILE A 126 -2.29 2.12 12.21
C ILE A 126 -1.47 2.19 13.51
N PHE A 127 -0.66 1.17 13.80
CA PHE A 127 0.20 1.18 14.98
C PHE A 127 1.25 2.28 14.91
N ALA A 128 1.86 2.53 13.73
CA ALA A 128 2.82 3.60 13.54
C ALA A 128 2.22 4.99 13.81
N GLN A 129 0.99 5.22 13.35
CA GLN A 129 0.27 6.48 13.59
C GLN A 129 -0.07 6.69 15.07
N ARG A 130 -0.35 5.60 15.82
CA ARG A 130 -0.78 5.64 17.22
C ARG A 130 0.35 5.52 18.24
N ALA A 131 1.55 5.13 17.84
CA ALA A 131 2.69 4.98 18.74
C ALA A 131 3.16 6.34 19.27
N GLN A 132 2.96 6.61 20.57
CA GLN A 132 3.33 7.88 21.19
C GLN A 132 4.66 7.81 21.94
N THR A 133 4.95 6.66 22.59
CA THR A 133 6.18 6.50 23.35
C THR A 133 7.36 6.10 22.45
N SER A 134 8.58 6.47 22.80
CA SER A 134 9.80 6.06 22.07
C SER A 134 9.90 4.54 21.97
N HIS A 135 9.59 3.82 23.04
CA HIS A 135 9.59 2.37 23.03
C HIS A 135 8.56 1.79 22.05
N ALA A 136 7.32 2.30 22.04
CA ALA A 136 6.28 1.86 21.10
C ALA A 136 6.70 2.14 19.64
N LYS A 137 7.25 3.33 19.36
CA LYS A 137 7.76 3.66 18.00
C LYS A 137 8.81 2.68 17.54
N THR A 138 9.83 2.40 18.37
CA THR A 138 10.88 1.43 18.03
C THR A 138 10.34 0.02 17.79
N GLN A 139 9.34 -0.42 18.57
CA GLN A 139 8.73 -1.74 18.36
C GLN A 139 7.96 -1.80 17.03
N VAL A 140 7.22 -0.75 16.67
CA VAL A 140 6.50 -0.68 15.40
C VAL A 140 7.48 -0.60 14.23
N GLU A 141 8.51 0.23 14.30
CA GLU A 141 9.57 0.31 13.28
C GLU A 141 10.23 -1.05 13.06
N LEU A 142 10.54 -1.77 14.14
CA LEU A 142 11.10 -3.11 14.05
C LEU A 142 10.14 -4.09 13.35
N ALA A 143 8.84 -4.03 13.67
CA ALA A 143 7.84 -4.86 13.03
C ALA A 143 7.69 -4.53 11.54
N GLN A 144 7.65 -3.24 11.17
CA GLN A 144 7.64 -2.79 9.77
C GLN A 144 8.89 -3.25 9.02
N CYS A 145 10.08 -3.11 9.61
CA CYS A 145 11.32 -3.60 9.00
C CYS A 145 11.27 -5.12 8.76
N ARG A 146 10.80 -5.90 9.71
CA ARG A 146 10.67 -7.36 9.57
C ARG A 146 9.68 -7.74 8.47
N TYR A 147 8.58 -7.01 8.35
CA TYR A 147 7.58 -7.20 7.31
C TYR A 147 8.14 -6.84 5.92
N MET A 148 8.86 -5.72 5.82
CA MET A 148 9.40 -5.22 4.56
C MET A 148 10.65 -5.98 4.08
N LEU A 149 11.48 -6.50 4.99
CA LEU A 149 12.75 -7.14 4.66
C LEU A 149 12.63 -8.23 3.59
N PRO A 150 11.73 -9.23 3.68
CA PRO A 150 11.59 -10.26 2.64
C PRO A 150 11.01 -9.72 1.33
N ARG A 151 10.39 -8.55 1.37
CA ARG A 151 9.82 -7.86 0.20
C ARG A 151 10.87 -7.05 -0.56
N LEU A 152 11.87 -6.52 0.15
CA LEU A 152 12.98 -5.73 -0.41
C LEU A 152 14.12 -6.60 -0.96
N THR A 153 14.42 -7.75 -0.38
CA THR A 153 15.57 -8.59 -0.76
C THR A 153 15.58 -9.01 -2.23
N ARG A 154 14.42 -9.13 -2.87
CA ARG A 154 14.31 -9.43 -4.30
C ARG A 154 14.46 -8.21 -5.22
N LEU A 155 14.27 -7.00 -4.71
CA LEU A 155 14.57 -5.75 -5.41
C LEU A 155 16.08 -5.52 -5.53
N TRP A 156 16.85 -5.88 -4.49
CA TRP A 156 18.31 -5.76 -4.48
C TRP A 156 18.98 -6.69 -5.49
N THR A 157 18.51 -7.92 -5.63
CA THR A 157 19.04 -8.84 -6.67
C THR A 157 18.78 -8.37 -8.09
N HIS A 158 17.78 -7.53 -8.31
CA HIS A 158 17.51 -6.91 -9.61
C HIS A 158 18.42 -5.70 -9.87
N LEU A 159 18.71 -4.92 -8.82
CA LEU A 159 19.65 -3.78 -8.88
C LEU A 159 21.10 -4.24 -9.04
N ASP A 160 21.50 -5.33 -8.41
CA ASP A 160 22.83 -5.93 -8.60
C ASP A 160 23.03 -6.44 -10.04
N ARG A 161 21.99 -7.00 -10.66
CA ARG A 161 22.04 -7.39 -12.09
C ARG A 161 22.07 -6.21 -13.05
N GLN A 162 21.48 -5.06 -12.71
CA GLN A 162 21.56 -3.84 -13.51
C GLN A 162 22.89 -3.10 -13.35
N ARG A 163 23.60 -3.26 -12.22
CA ARG A 163 24.93 -2.70 -12.01
C ARG A 163 26.04 -3.46 -12.74
N GLY A 164 25.79 -4.66 -13.26
CA GLY A 164 26.70 -5.47 -14.06
C GLY A 164 26.65 -5.18 -15.56
N GLY A 165 26.44 -3.94 -15.98
CA GLY A 165 26.62 -3.51 -17.39
C GLY A 165 28.10 -3.56 -17.79
N ILE A 166 28.38 -4.08 -18.99
CA ILE A 166 29.71 -4.17 -19.59
C ILE A 166 30.47 -2.84 -19.40
N GLY A 167 31.53 -2.83 -18.58
CA GLY A 167 32.43 -1.70 -18.38
C GLY A 167 32.34 -0.93 -17.07
N MET A 168 31.46 -1.28 -16.12
CA MET A 168 31.45 -0.68 -14.79
C MET A 168 32.13 -1.59 -13.75
N ARG A 169 33.30 -1.15 -13.26
CA ARG A 169 33.96 -1.75 -12.08
C ARG A 169 33.10 -1.54 -10.85
N GLY A 170 32.78 -2.63 -10.14
CA GLY A 170 32.11 -2.58 -8.84
C GLY A 170 32.96 -1.85 -7.81
N PRO A 171 32.37 -1.19 -6.77
CA PRO A 171 33.12 -0.60 -5.67
C PRO A 171 33.74 -1.74 -4.83
N GLY A 172 35.04 -1.94 -4.96
CA GLY A 172 35.80 -2.95 -4.19
C GLY A 172 36.95 -3.62 -4.91
N GLU A 173 37.14 -3.44 -6.22
CA GLU A 173 38.34 -3.89 -6.93
C GLU A 173 39.43 -2.80 -6.87
N THR A 174 40.18 -2.78 -5.77
CA THR A 174 41.49 -2.15 -5.72
C THR A 174 42.53 -3.14 -6.29
N GLN A 175 43.37 -2.64 -7.20
CA GLN A 175 44.57 -3.32 -7.66
C GLN A 175 45.48 -3.72 -6.49
#